data_233f8846a26b00aae96cebd9e7a8913c
#
_entry.id   233f8846a26b00aae96cebd9e7a8913c
#
_cell.length_a   1.000
_cell.length_b   1.000
_cell.length_c   1.000
_cell.angle_alpha   90.00
_cell.angle_beta   90.00
_cell.angle_gamma   90.00
#
_symmetry.space_group_name_H-M   'P 1'
#
loop_
_entity.id
_entity.type
_entity.pdbx_description
1 polymer ?
#
loop_
_entity_poly.entity_id
_entity_poly.type
_entity_poly.pdbx_seq_one_letter_code
_entity_poly.pdbx_strand_id
1 'polypeptide(L)' 'MRRITLTFRVSGPDIQSDLLHEFSLHHGVAASAVELDGAPAIVVDTLDAPSALWDVRATVGMFDEAAEEVVSDR' A
#
# COMPACT_ATOMS: atom_id res chain seq x y z
N MET A 1 2.68 -19.40 7.02
CA MET A 1 2.75 -18.46 5.91
C MET A 1 3.37 -17.17 6.33
N ARG A 2 4.22 -16.64 5.49
CA ARG A 2 4.93 -15.41 5.82
C ARG A 2 4.12 -14.22 5.36
N ARG A 3 4.21 -13.17 6.11
CA ARG A 3 3.59 -11.90 5.76
C ARG A 3 4.66 -10.84 5.63
N ILE A 4 4.35 -9.82 4.86
CA ILE A 4 5.27 -8.72 4.61
C ILE A 4 4.48 -7.42 4.64
N THR A 5 5.16 -6.35 5.01
CA THR A 5 4.58 -5.03 5.06
C THR A 5 5.20 -4.17 3.97
N LEU A 6 4.36 -3.57 3.14
CA LEU A 6 4.78 -2.64 2.10
C LEU A 6 4.30 -1.25 2.45
N THR A 7 5.11 -0.25 2.18
CA THR A 7 4.75 1.14 2.45
C THR A 7 4.82 1.93 1.15
N PHE A 8 3.80 2.74 0.89
CA PHE A 8 3.74 3.55 -0.32
C PHE A 8 3.42 4.99 0.05
N ARG A 9 4.16 5.93 -0.54
CA ARG A 9 3.76 7.33 -0.51
C ARG A 9 2.75 7.55 -1.61
N VAL A 10 1.71 8.31 -1.30
CA VAL A 10 0.65 8.58 -2.26
C VAL A 10 0.53 10.09 -2.48
N SER A 11 -0.14 10.46 -3.57
CA SER A 11 -0.19 11.85 -4.00
C SER A 11 -1.06 12.73 -3.14
N GLY A 12 -2.00 12.17 -2.41
CA GLY A 12 -2.87 13.00 -1.57
C GLY A 12 -3.74 12.17 -0.65
N PRO A 13 -4.41 12.85 0.31
CA PRO A 13 -5.26 12.14 1.26
C PRO A 13 -6.48 11.48 0.65
N ASP A 14 -6.98 12.02 -0.47
CA ASP A 14 -8.11 11.40 -1.15
C ASP A 14 -7.74 10.04 -1.70
N ILE A 15 -6.56 9.94 -2.31
CA ILE A 15 -6.06 8.68 -2.83
C ILE A 15 -5.77 7.71 -1.69
N GLN A 16 -5.22 8.22 -0.61
CA GLN A 16 -4.98 7.42 0.58
C GLN A 16 -6.27 6.76 1.05
N SER A 17 -7.33 7.55 1.15
CA SER A 17 -8.64 7.06 1.58
C SER A 17 -9.21 6.02 0.62
N ASP A 18 -9.11 6.29 -0.68
CA ASP A 18 -9.62 5.39 -1.71
C ASP A 18 -8.88 4.05 -1.67
N LEU A 19 -7.56 4.09 -1.48
CA LEU A 19 -6.78 2.86 -1.40
C LEU A 19 -7.10 2.05 -0.16
N LEU A 20 -7.32 2.72 0.97
CA LEU A 20 -7.73 2.00 2.18
C LEU A 20 -9.04 1.29 1.97
N HIS A 21 -9.99 1.96 1.31
CA HIS A 21 -11.27 1.36 1.02
C HIS A 21 -11.12 0.16 0.07
N GLU A 22 -10.33 0.33 -0.97
CA GLU A 22 -10.10 -0.74 -1.93
C GLU A 22 -9.48 -1.97 -1.27
N PHE A 23 -8.43 -1.76 -0.47
CA PHE A 23 -7.76 -2.88 0.18
C PHE A 23 -8.65 -3.57 1.23
N SER A 24 -9.63 -2.85 1.77
CA SER A 24 -10.55 -3.48 2.70
C SER A 24 -11.41 -4.54 2.03
N LEU A 25 -11.50 -4.51 0.70
CA LEU A 25 -12.26 -5.49 -0.08
C LEU A 25 -11.41 -6.69 -0.50
N HIS A 26 -10.10 -6.63 -0.27
CA HIS A 26 -9.21 -7.73 -0.65
C HIS A 26 -9.01 -8.69 0.52
N HIS A 27 -9.10 -9.98 0.23
CA HIS A 27 -8.88 -11.00 1.25
C HIS A 27 -7.41 -11.07 1.62
N GLY A 28 -7.15 -11.17 2.92
CA GLY A 28 -5.79 -11.37 3.40
C GLY A 28 -4.90 -10.16 3.34
N VAL A 29 -5.46 -8.99 3.06
CA VAL A 29 -4.73 -7.74 2.97
C VAL A 29 -5.27 -6.77 4.01
N ALA A 30 -4.37 -6.12 4.73
CA ALA A 30 -4.74 -5.09 5.69
C ALA A 30 -3.95 -3.83 5.39
N ALA A 31 -4.62 -2.70 5.34
CA ALA A 31 -3.98 -1.43 5.03
C ALA A 31 -4.32 -0.39 6.07
N SER A 32 -3.39 0.50 6.34
CA SER A 32 -3.59 1.61 7.27
C SER A 32 -3.01 2.89 6.71
N ALA A 33 -3.62 4.01 7.10
CA ALA A 33 -3.11 5.32 6.72
C ALA A 33 -1.99 5.72 7.68
N VAL A 34 -0.91 6.25 7.11
CA VAL A 34 0.19 6.76 7.91
C VAL A 34 0.66 8.06 7.28
N GLU A 35 1.56 8.73 7.97
CA GLU A 35 2.17 9.95 7.50
C GLU A 35 3.68 9.78 7.53
N LEU A 36 4.33 10.05 6.41
CA LEU A 36 5.78 9.97 6.31
C LEU A 36 6.30 11.35 5.96
N ASP A 37 7.08 11.91 6.87
CA ASP A 37 7.67 13.24 6.66
C ASP A 37 6.60 14.28 6.29
N GLY A 38 5.44 14.17 6.92
CA GLY A 38 4.35 15.10 6.67
C GLY A 38 3.55 14.83 5.42
N ALA A 39 3.81 13.73 4.73
CA ALA A 39 3.13 13.37 3.49
C ALA A 39 2.25 12.15 3.69
N PRO A 40 1.11 12.06 2.98
CA PRO A 40 0.23 10.91 3.13
C PRO A 40 0.88 9.64 2.58
N ALA A 41 0.68 8.54 3.28
CA ALA A 41 1.21 7.24 2.88
C ALA A 41 0.29 6.15 3.38
N ILE A 42 0.48 4.94 2.86
CA ILE A 42 -0.25 3.78 3.35
C ILE A 42 0.74 2.65 3.65
N VAL A 43 0.39 1.86 4.63
CA VAL A 43 1.12 0.65 4.99
C VAL A 43 0.20 -0.52 4.69
N VAL A 44 0.68 -1.47 3.90
CA VAL A 44 -0.12 -2.61 3.46
C VAL A 44 0.54 -3.89 3.95
N ASP A 45 -0.21 -4.68 4.69
CA ASP A 45 0.25 -5.98 5.18
C ASP A 45 -0.39 -7.06 4.32
N THR A 46 0.44 -7.89 3.70
CA THR A 46 -0.03 -8.91 2.78
C THR A 46 0.86 -10.15 2.86
N LEU A 47 0.51 -11.19 2.12
CA LEU A 47 1.33 -12.40 2.06
C LEU A 47 2.63 -12.11 1.31
N ASP A 48 3.70 -12.73 1.79
CA ASP A 48 4.99 -12.63 1.12
C ASP A 48 5.03 -13.66 0.00
N ALA A 49 4.34 -13.35 -1.08
CA ALA A 49 4.26 -14.21 -2.25
C ALA A 49 4.21 -13.34 -3.49
N PRO A 50 4.85 -13.75 -4.59
CA PRO A 50 4.93 -12.90 -5.79
C PRO A 50 3.59 -12.39 -6.31
N SER A 51 2.58 -13.26 -6.34
CA SER A 51 1.28 -12.85 -6.85
C SER A 51 0.60 -11.84 -5.93
N ALA A 52 0.75 -12.01 -4.60
CA ALA A 52 0.16 -11.09 -3.64
C ALA A 52 0.85 -9.73 -3.72
N LEU A 53 2.16 -9.72 -3.82
CA LEU A 53 2.93 -8.49 -3.92
C LEU A 53 2.60 -7.74 -5.21
N TRP A 54 2.51 -8.48 -6.32
CA TRP A 54 2.17 -7.88 -7.60
C TRP A 54 0.78 -7.23 -7.54
N ASP A 55 -0.16 -7.93 -6.92
CA ASP A 55 -1.53 -7.45 -6.83
C ASP A 55 -1.61 -6.14 -6.03
N VAL A 56 -0.90 -6.07 -4.92
CA VAL A 56 -0.87 -4.85 -4.10
C VAL A 56 -0.25 -3.70 -4.90
N ARG A 57 0.89 -3.95 -5.55
CA ARG A 57 1.58 -2.91 -6.31
C ARG A 57 0.75 -2.44 -7.50
N ALA A 58 0.07 -3.38 -8.17
CA ALA A 58 -0.79 -3.04 -9.29
C ALA A 58 -1.98 -2.19 -8.85
N THR A 59 -2.57 -2.54 -7.72
CA THR A 59 -3.70 -1.79 -7.17
C THR A 59 -3.30 -0.35 -6.85
N VAL A 60 -2.16 -0.19 -6.18
CA VAL A 60 -1.68 1.15 -5.86
C VAL A 60 -1.44 1.95 -7.15
N GLY A 61 -0.81 1.34 -8.13
CA GLY A 61 -0.52 2.01 -9.39
C GLY A 61 -1.76 2.40 -10.18
N MET A 62 -2.83 1.63 -10.05
CA MET A 62 -4.09 1.96 -10.71
C MET A 62 -4.74 3.20 -10.13
N PHE A 63 -4.57 3.41 -8.84
CA PHE A 63 -5.16 4.56 -8.16
C PHE A 63 -4.26 5.78 -8.23
N ASP A 64 -2.94 5.57 -8.29
CA ASP A 64 -1.99 6.67 -8.21
C ASP A 64 -0.69 6.30 -8.93
N GLU A 65 -0.57 6.77 -10.17
CA GLU A 65 0.63 6.51 -10.97
C GLU A 65 1.89 7.12 -10.35
N ALA A 66 1.71 8.15 -9.54
CA ALA A 66 2.83 8.83 -8.91
C ALA A 66 3.22 8.24 -7.58
N ALA A 67 2.50 7.22 -7.11
CA ALA A 67 2.82 6.59 -5.84
C ALA A 67 4.19 5.95 -5.88
N GLU A 68 4.89 6.02 -4.75
CA GLU A 68 6.23 5.46 -4.63
C GLU A 68 6.29 4.48 -3.50
N GLU A 69 6.81 3.30 -3.80
CA GLU A 69 7.04 2.32 -2.75
C GLU A 69 8.28 2.72 -1.97
N VAL A 70 8.13 2.81 -0.66
CA VAL A 70 9.24 3.17 0.23
C VAL A 70 9.92 1.89 0.67
N VAL A 71 11.17 1.72 0.28
CA VAL A 71 11.91 0.53 0.64
C VAL A 71 12.62 0.79 1.96
N SER A 72 12.33 -0.06 2.93
CA SER A 72 12.96 0.03 4.21
C SER A 72 14.32 -0.60 4.12
N ASP A 73 15.32 0.19 4.46
CA ASP A 73 16.68 -0.22 4.31
C ASP A 73 17.26 -0.62 5.65
N ARG A 74 17.58 -1.80 5.84
CA ARG A 74 18.07 -2.13 7.17
C ARG A 74 19.04 -3.16 7.17
#